data_82cafccdbbaf86c12924378b0e4dc4ac
#
_entry.id   82cafccdbbaf86c12924378b0e4dc4ac
#
_cell.length_a   1.000
_cell.length_b   1.000
_cell.length_c   1.000
_cell.angle_alpha   90.00
_cell.angle_beta   90.00
_cell.angle_gamma   90.00
#
_symmetry.space_group_name_H-M   'P 1'
#
loop_
_entity.id
_entity.type
_entity.pdbx_description
1 polymer ?
#
loop_
_entity_poly.entity_id
_entity_poly.type
_entity_poly.pdbx_seq_one_letter_code
_entity_poly.pdbx_strand_id
1 'polypeptide(L)'
;MSDMVQVLLLDDEPIVGKRLGPALAKIGCEVEVFQDPIAALARLKKKSFDIVVTDIRMDEMDGMQILEYVNETSPRTKVIMITGYAMIALAREAMEKGAFDFIAKPFKPDDLRRVIAKAAMALGASVDFTSAGEPL
;
A
#
# COMPACT_ATOMS: atom_id res chain seq x y z
N MET A 1 -17.88 5.15 -14.13
CA MET A 1 -16.83 5.76 -13.31
C MET A 1 -16.74 5.05 -11.99
N SER A 2 -15.55 4.72 -11.60
CA SER A 2 -15.35 3.94 -10.39
C SER A 2 -15.14 4.84 -9.18
N ASP A 3 -15.89 4.58 -8.11
CA ASP A 3 -15.63 5.21 -6.81
C ASP A 3 -14.71 4.36 -5.95
N MET A 4 -14.17 3.30 -6.54
CA MET A 4 -13.28 2.39 -5.82
C MET A 4 -11.95 3.06 -5.53
N VAL A 5 -11.42 2.77 -4.35
CA VAL A 5 -10.08 3.22 -3.96
C VAL A 5 -9.05 2.48 -4.81
N GLN A 6 -8.17 3.21 -5.46
CA GLN A 6 -7.16 2.66 -6.35
C GLN A 6 -5.90 2.38 -5.56
N VAL A 7 -5.51 1.11 -5.47
CA VAL A 7 -4.37 0.67 -4.68
C VAL A 7 -3.32 0.00 -5.56
N LEU A 8 -2.09 0.44 -5.45
CA LEU A 8 -0.95 -0.27 -6.02
C LEU A 8 -0.25 -1.02 -4.89
N LEU A 9 -0.10 -2.32 -5.05
CA LEU A 9 0.53 -3.18 -4.05
C LEU A 9 1.84 -3.73 -4.62
N LEU A 10 2.95 -3.38 -4.00
CA LEU A 10 4.27 -3.79 -4.45
C LEU A 10 4.97 -4.60 -3.37
N ASP A 11 5.25 -5.86 -3.66
CA ASP A 11 6.01 -6.74 -2.78
C ASP A 11 6.67 -7.79 -3.66
N ASP A 12 7.97 -8.01 -3.48
CA ASP A 12 8.70 -8.96 -4.31
C ASP A 12 8.40 -10.43 -3.97
N GLU A 13 7.70 -10.69 -2.88
CA GLU A 13 7.22 -12.02 -2.55
C GLU A 13 5.86 -12.27 -3.22
N PRO A 14 5.77 -13.21 -4.19
CA PRO A 14 4.53 -13.43 -4.93
C PRO A 14 3.33 -13.78 -4.06
N ILE A 15 3.56 -14.49 -2.96
CA ILE A 15 2.47 -14.93 -2.08
C ILE A 15 1.75 -13.75 -1.42
N VAL A 16 2.48 -12.66 -1.17
CA VAL A 16 1.89 -11.47 -0.55
C VAL A 16 0.80 -10.89 -1.44
N GLY A 17 1.10 -10.67 -2.71
CA GLY A 17 0.10 -10.15 -3.66
C GLY A 17 -1.06 -11.10 -3.85
N LYS A 18 -0.80 -12.40 -3.90
CA LYS A 18 -1.86 -13.41 -4.07
C LYS A 18 -2.83 -13.43 -2.89
N ARG A 19 -2.35 -13.15 -1.69
CA ARG A 19 -3.20 -13.13 -0.49
C ARG A 19 -3.90 -11.79 -0.33
N LEU A 20 -3.17 -10.72 -0.50
CA LEU A 20 -3.66 -9.38 -0.17
C LEU A 20 -4.52 -8.76 -1.27
N GLY A 21 -4.22 -9.07 -2.53
CA GLY A 21 -5.02 -8.53 -3.63
C GLY A 21 -6.51 -8.83 -3.48
N PRO A 22 -6.89 -10.11 -3.38
CA PRO A 22 -8.30 -10.45 -3.18
C PRO A 22 -8.89 -9.90 -1.87
N ALA A 23 -8.07 -9.87 -0.81
CA ALA A 23 -8.54 -9.37 0.48
C ALA A 23 -8.92 -7.88 0.40
N LEU A 24 -8.16 -7.10 -0.32
CA LEU A 24 -8.45 -5.67 -0.50
C LEU A 24 -9.59 -5.44 -1.48
N ALA A 25 -9.71 -6.30 -2.49
CA ALA A 25 -10.82 -6.21 -3.42
C ALA A 25 -12.17 -6.38 -2.71
N LYS A 26 -12.21 -7.20 -1.68
CA LYS A 26 -13.43 -7.45 -0.92
C LYS A 26 -13.97 -6.22 -0.19
N ILE A 27 -13.10 -5.27 0.13
CA ILE A 27 -13.53 -4.05 0.82
C ILE A 27 -13.71 -2.86 -0.13
N GLY A 28 -13.72 -3.12 -1.42
CA GLY A 28 -14.01 -2.09 -2.41
C GLY A 28 -12.80 -1.40 -2.99
N CYS A 29 -11.63 -2.04 -2.92
CA CYS A 29 -10.44 -1.50 -3.55
C CYS A 29 -10.24 -2.14 -4.93
N GLU A 30 -9.77 -1.35 -5.85
CA GLU A 30 -9.28 -1.84 -7.14
C GLU A 30 -7.76 -1.90 -7.02
N VAL A 31 -7.22 -3.12 -7.08
CA VAL A 31 -5.83 -3.39 -6.72
C VAL A 31 -5.03 -3.80 -7.94
N GLU A 32 -3.88 -3.18 -8.14
CA GLU A 32 -2.90 -3.65 -9.10
C GLU A 32 -1.69 -4.15 -8.32
N VAL A 33 -1.28 -5.38 -8.59
CA VAL A 33 -0.22 -6.04 -7.84
C VAL A 33 1.05 -6.10 -8.67
N PHE A 34 2.16 -5.71 -8.06
CA PHE A 34 3.48 -5.74 -8.71
C PHE A 34 4.49 -6.44 -7.81
N GLN A 35 5.41 -7.15 -8.43
CA GLN A 35 6.52 -7.79 -7.74
C GLN A 35 7.84 -7.08 -8.06
N ASP A 36 7.88 -6.36 -9.17
CA ASP A 36 9.07 -5.66 -9.65
C ASP A 36 8.90 -4.16 -9.39
N PRO A 37 9.78 -3.55 -8.60
CA PRO A 37 9.67 -2.13 -8.30
C PRO A 37 9.81 -1.23 -9.53
N ILE A 38 10.57 -1.65 -10.52
CA ILE A 38 10.73 -0.87 -11.73
C ILE A 38 9.43 -0.85 -12.53
N ALA A 39 8.75 -1.99 -12.62
CA ALA A 39 7.45 -2.07 -13.27
C ALA A 39 6.40 -1.24 -12.52
N ALA A 40 6.43 -1.26 -11.19
CA ALA A 40 5.52 -0.46 -10.38
C ALA A 40 5.76 1.03 -10.61
N LEU A 41 7.02 1.46 -10.65
CA LEU A 41 7.37 2.85 -10.90
C LEU A 41 6.89 3.28 -12.29
N ALA A 42 7.08 2.44 -13.31
CA ALA A 42 6.60 2.73 -14.65
C ALA A 42 5.08 2.91 -14.67
N ARG A 43 4.36 2.12 -13.89
CA ARG A 43 2.91 2.24 -13.78
C ARG A 43 2.50 3.54 -13.10
N LEU A 44 3.22 3.91 -12.03
CA LEU A 44 2.95 5.16 -11.33
C LEU A 44 3.15 6.40 -12.22
N LYS A 45 4.01 6.30 -13.21
CA LYS A 45 4.20 7.40 -14.16
C LYS A 45 3.00 7.55 -15.10
N LYS A 46 2.20 6.50 -15.27
CA LYS A 46 1.06 6.50 -16.19
C LYS A 46 -0.28 6.66 -15.49
N LYS A 47 -0.36 6.31 -14.20
CA LYS A 47 -1.61 6.32 -13.47
C LYS A 47 -1.38 6.80 -12.05
N SER A 48 -2.25 7.68 -11.56
CA SER A 48 -2.25 8.06 -10.15
C SER A 48 -3.06 7.07 -9.36
N PHE A 49 -2.54 6.68 -8.20
CA PHE A 49 -3.22 5.79 -7.28
C PHE A 49 -3.59 6.56 -6.02
N ASP A 50 -4.62 6.11 -5.34
CA ASP A 50 -5.01 6.71 -4.06
C ASP A 50 -4.06 6.26 -2.95
N ILE A 51 -3.67 5.00 -2.98
CA ILE A 51 -2.84 4.38 -1.96
C ILE A 51 -1.78 3.51 -2.63
N VAL A 52 -0.56 3.61 -2.14
CA VAL A 52 0.54 2.72 -2.55
C VAL A 52 0.96 1.95 -1.31
N VAL A 53 0.93 0.63 -1.41
CA VAL A 53 1.42 -0.26 -0.35
C VAL A 53 2.69 -0.92 -0.88
N THR A 54 3.82 -0.69 -0.24
CA THR A 54 5.08 -1.19 -0.74
C THR A 54 5.96 -1.75 0.37
N ASP A 55 6.66 -2.85 0.05
CA ASP A 55 7.72 -3.35 0.91
C ASP A 55 8.83 -2.29 0.96
N ILE A 56 9.47 -2.15 2.10
CA ILE A 56 10.58 -1.22 2.25
C ILE A 56 11.81 -1.72 1.52
N ARG A 57 12.14 -2.99 1.69
CA ARG A 57 13.37 -3.56 1.16
C ARG A 57 13.10 -4.51 0.00
N MET A 58 13.63 -4.16 -1.17
CA MET A 58 13.55 -4.99 -2.38
C MET A 58 14.91 -4.96 -3.09
N ASP A 59 15.18 -5.92 -3.97
CA ASP A 59 16.49 -6.11 -4.56
C ASP A 59 17.00 -4.95 -5.40
N GLU A 60 16.18 -4.42 -6.30
CA GLU A 60 16.62 -3.41 -7.27
C GLU A 60 16.39 -1.98 -6.81
N MET A 61 15.33 -1.77 -6.07
CA MET A 61 14.91 -0.44 -5.63
C MET A 61 14.15 -0.64 -4.32
N ASP A 62 14.37 0.22 -3.35
CA ASP A 62 13.65 0.07 -2.10
C ASP A 62 12.39 0.94 -2.06
N GLY A 63 11.54 0.66 -1.07
CA GLY A 63 10.29 1.39 -0.91
C GLY A 63 10.47 2.86 -0.60
N MET A 64 11.63 3.25 -0.07
CA MET A 64 11.93 4.65 0.19
C MET A 64 12.00 5.45 -1.11
N GLN A 65 12.53 4.85 -2.16
CA GLN A 65 12.59 5.49 -3.47
C GLN A 65 11.20 5.65 -4.07
N ILE A 66 10.33 4.67 -3.84
CA ILE A 66 8.93 4.76 -4.25
C ILE A 66 8.24 5.92 -3.50
N LEU A 67 8.47 6.00 -2.20
CA LEU A 67 7.91 7.08 -1.38
C LEU A 67 8.36 8.46 -1.87
N GLU A 68 9.65 8.61 -2.15
CA GLU A 68 10.17 9.88 -2.66
C GLU A 68 9.51 10.26 -3.98
N TYR A 69 9.38 9.30 -4.89
CA TYR A 69 8.74 9.55 -6.17
C TYR A 69 7.29 9.99 -6.00
N VAL A 70 6.55 9.29 -5.14
CA VAL A 70 5.14 9.61 -4.90
C VAL A 70 5.00 10.99 -4.25
N ASN A 71 5.85 11.31 -3.29
CA ASN A 71 5.81 12.62 -2.64
C ASN A 71 6.03 13.76 -3.63
N GLU A 72 6.90 13.56 -4.61
CA GLU A 72 7.21 14.59 -5.60
C GLU A 72 6.13 14.73 -6.68
N THR A 73 5.50 13.62 -7.06
CA THR A 73 4.62 13.60 -8.24
C THR A 73 3.14 13.51 -7.89
N SER A 74 2.80 12.97 -6.72
CA SER A 74 1.42 12.75 -6.32
C SER A 74 1.29 12.87 -4.80
N PRO A 75 1.48 14.08 -4.25
CA PRO A 75 1.51 14.26 -2.79
C PRO A 75 0.21 13.87 -2.07
N ARG A 76 -0.89 13.77 -2.81
CA ARG A 76 -2.16 13.31 -2.22
C ARG A 76 -2.17 11.80 -1.97
N THR A 77 -1.39 11.03 -2.72
CA THR A 77 -1.34 9.58 -2.57
C THR A 77 -0.77 9.19 -1.21
N LYS A 78 -1.45 8.29 -0.52
CA LYS A 78 -0.99 7.79 0.78
C LYS A 78 -0.11 6.57 0.57
N VAL A 79 1.06 6.57 1.19
CA VAL A 79 2.01 5.46 1.07
C VAL A 79 2.05 4.71 2.39
N ILE A 80 1.84 3.40 2.32
CA ILE A 80 1.89 2.49 3.45
C ILE A 80 3.07 1.55 3.23
N MET A 81 3.97 1.49 4.22
CA MET A 81 5.14 0.63 4.14
C MET A 81 4.88 -0.73 4.77
N ILE A 82 5.33 -1.78 4.10
CA ILE A 82 5.37 -3.12 4.68
C ILE A 82 6.82 -3.34 5.12
N THR A 83 7.03 -3.72 6.37
CA THR A 83 8.36 -3.86 6.91
C THR A 83 8.54 -5.19 7.62
N GLY A 84 9.74 -5.78 7.50
CA GLY A 84 10.12 -6.88 8.37
C GLY A 84 10.56 -6.33 9.71
N TYR A 85 10.64 -7.22 10.70
CA TYR A 85 10.97 -6.82 12.06
C TYR A 85 12.31 -6.08 12.13
N ALA A 86 13.29 -6.53 11.35
CA ALA A 86 14.61 -5.93 11.35
C ALA A 86 14.68 -4.55 10.70
N MET A 87 13.58 -4.12 10.04
CA MET A 87 13.55 -2.86 9.28
C MET A 87 12.73 -1.76 9.97
N ILE A 88 12.45 -1.90 11.26
CA ILE A 88 11.63 -0.93 11.99
C ILE A 88 12.23 0.48 11.96
N ALA A 89 13.56 0.59 12.04
CA ALA A 89 14.22 1.90 11.97
C ALA A 89 13.96 2.59 10.64
N LEU A 90 13.96 1.82 9.54
CA LEU A 90 13.64 2.37 8.22
C LEU A 90 12.17 2.76 8.11
N ALA A 91 11.29 1.99 8.75
CA ALA A 91 9.87 2.34 8.76
C ALA A 91 9.64 3.68 9.45
N ARG A 92 10.33 3.93 10.55
CA ARG A 92 10.24 5.21 11.26
C ARG A 92 10.79 6.35 10.40
N GLU A 93 11.89 6.12 9.68
CA GLU A 93 12.42 7.10 8.75
C GLU A 93 11.41 7.41 7.64
N ALA A 94 10.71 6.40 7.14
CA ALA A 94 9.68 6.60 6.14
C ALA A 94 8.55 7.48 6.67
N MET A 95 8.16 7.28 7.93
CA MET A 95 7.13 8.12 8.55
C MET A 95 7.58 9.57 8.61
N GLU A 96 8.84 9.82 8.96
CA GLU A 96 9.39 11.17 8.98
C GLU A 96 9.41 11.80 7.59
N LYS A 97 9.52 10.97 6.56
CA LYS A 97 9.55 11.44 5.17
C LYS A 97 8.18 11.47 4.51
N GLY A 98 7.13 11.28 5.27
CA GLY A 98 5.77 11.48 4.79
C GLY A 98 4.97 10.24 4.47
N ALA A 99 5.45 9.03 4.80
CA ALA A 99 4.62 7.84 4.67
C ALA A 99 3.41 7.98 5.58
N PHE A 100 2.28 7.44 5.14
CA PHE A 100 1.06 7.52 5.93
C PHE A 100 1.12 6.60 7.15
N ASP A 101 1.61 5.38 6.94
CA ASP A 101 1.72 4.41 8.03
C ASP A 101 2.66 3.27 7.60
N PHE A 102 2.91 2.36 8.52
CA PHE A 102 3.62 1.13 8.18
C PHE A 102 2.98 -0.05 8.92
N ILE A 103 3.23 -1.25 8.41
CA ILE A 103 2.73 -2.48 8.99
C ILE A 103 3.86 -3.51 8.97
N ALA A 104 4.06 -4.21 10.07
CA ALA A 104 5.18 -5.15 10.23
C ALA A 104 4.75 -6.57 9.91
N LYS A 105 5.61 -7.29 9.17
CA LYS A 105 5.42 -8.72 8.93
C LYS A 105 5.83 -9.52 10.16
N PRO A 106 5.12 -10.59 10.49
CA PRO A 106 3.92 -11.09 9.82
C PRO A 106 2.67 -10.31 10.25
N PHE A 107 1.73 -10.17 9.34
CA PHE A 107 0.46 -9.51 9.65
C PHE A 107 -0.68 -10.27 8.96
N LYS A 108 -1.89 -10.03 9.44
CA LYS A 108 -3.10 -10.62 8.85
C LYS A 108 -3.67 -9.67 7.81
N PRO A 109 -4.40 -10.19 6.81
CA PRO A 109 -5.06 -9.31 5.85
C PRO A 109 -5.92 -8.22 6.48
N ASP A 110 -6.60 -8.52 7.60
CA ASP A 110 -7.42 -7.53 8.30
C ASP A 110 -6.59 -6.38 8.86
N ASP A 111 -5.35 -6.65 9.26
CA ASP A 111 -4.48 -5.57 9.74
C ASP A 111 -4.21 -4.55 8.64
N LEU A 112 -3.95 -5.04 7.43
CA LEU A 112 -3.75 -4.15 6.29
C LEU A 112 -5.04 -3.44 5.91
N ARG A 113 -6.19 -4.14 5.92
CA ARG A 113 -7.47 -3.51 5.62
C ARG A 113 -7.76 -2.33 6.54
N ARG A 114 -7.40 -2.44 7.82
CA ARG A 114 -7.61 -1.34 8.78
C ARG A 114 -6.77 -0.12 8.41
N VAL A 115 -5.52 -0.33 8.02
CA VAL A 115 -4.66 0.78 7.61
C VAL A 115 -5.16 1.40 6.30
N ILE A 116 -5.58 0.57 5.36
CA ILE A 116 -6.18 1.04 4.10
C ILE A 116 -7.44 1.88 4.39
N ALA A 117 -8.28 1.43 5.30
CA ALA A 117 -9.49 2.18 5.65
C ALA A 117 -9.16 3.55 6.21
N LYS A 118 -8.15 3.65 7.07
CA LYS A 118 -7.71 4.94 7.61
C LYS A 118 -7.17 5.86 6.53
N ALA A 119 -6.38 5.30 5.61
CA ALA A 119 -5.84 6.08 4.50
C ALA A 119 -6.95 6.58 3.57
N ALA A 120 -7.92 5.72 3.29
CA ALA A 120 -9.06 6.10 2.46
C ALA A 120 -9.86 7.23 3.11
N MET A 121 -10.10 7.16 4.41
CA MET A 121 -10.79 8.23 5.14
C MET A 121 -10.03 9.54 5.07
N ALA A 122 -8.72 9.48 5.17
CA ALA A 122 -7.88 10.68 5.07
C ALA A 122 -7.99 11.32 3.68
N LEU A 123 -8.35 10.55 2.67
CA LEU A 123 -8.54 11.03 1.31
C LEU A 123 -9.98 11.45 1.03
N GLY A 124 -10.88 11.33 2.00
CA GLY A 124 -12.29 11.62 1.81
C GLY A 124 -13.06 10.50 1.11
N ALA A 125 -12.47 9.32 1.03
CA ALA A 125 -13.11 8.14 0.48
C ALA A 125 -13.46 7.15 1.60
N SER A 126 -14.08 6.04 1.25
CA SER A 126 -14.35 5.00 2.23
C SER A 126 -14.26 3.62 1.57
N VAL A 127 -13.95 2.64 2.38
CA VAL A 127 -14.00 1.24 1.97
C VAL A 127 -14.99 0.53 2.90
N ASP A 128 -15.65 -0.49 2.37
CA ASP A 128 -16.64 -1.23 3.16
C ASP A 128 -15.95 -2.36 3.91
N PHE A 129 -15.36 -2.02 5.05
CA PHE A 129 -14.63 -2.97 5.85
C PHE A 129 -15.52 -4.14 6.31
N THR A 130 -16.78 -3.85 6.61
CA THR A 130 -17.70 -4.88 7.10
C THR A 130 -18.03 -5.91 6.02
N SER A 131 -18.01 -5.53 4.76
CA SER A 131 -18.31 -6.47 3.67
C SER A 131 -17.21 -7.53 3.50
N ALA A 132 -16.08 -7.37 4.16
CA ALA A 132 -15.00 -8.35 4.13
C ALA A 132 -15.23 -9.54 5.06
N GLY A 133 -16.39 -9.60 5.71
CA GLY A 133 -16.71 -10.70 6.63
C GLY A 133 -16.28 -10.48 8.05
N GLU A 134 -15.93 -9.26 8.41
CA GLU A 134 -15.64 -8.91 9.80
C GLU A 134 -16.88 -9.10 10.66
N PRO A 135 -16.76 -9.78 11.79
CA PRO A 135 -17.89 -9.84 12.71
C PRO A 135 -18.17 -8.46 13.29
N LEU A 136 -19.43 -8.16 13.39
CA LEU A 136 -19.87 -6.88 13.93
C LEU A 136 -19.99 -6.96 15.45
#